data_8f2bd267b86f27e5fbf49428d32015d9
#
_entry.id   8f2bd267b86f27e5fbf49428d32015d9
#
_cell.length_a   1.000
_cell.length_b   1.000
_cell.length_c   1.000
_cell.angle_alpha   90.00
_cell.angle_beta   90.00
_cell.angle_gamma   90.00
#
_symmetry.space_group_name_H-M   'P 1'
#
loop_
_entity.id
_entity.type
_entity.pdbx_description
1 polymer ?
#
loop_
_entity_poly.entity_id
_entity_poly.type
_entity_poly.pdbx_seq_one_letter_code
_entity_poly.pdbx_strand_id
1 'polypeptide(L)'
;LGPNFNPLHTQGAVGDNARAISSYNSLLTSGLWQQDYEGKTSPNPDFCTEFTSAMENGKQVLHITLNEKAKFNDGTPLDIEALRATHKVLSDNKTYQIQSTGLYPNIESIEEDGSATRVKVTMSKPSYPIASLFSYVVHPKMTDTDFFANGLVDKPNSDYAAGPFKVAEGGWNSTEKTLTVTRNDKWWGEKPVLESITFRLLDTPAQRSAFANGELDAVNANVVSVYKELENVKNAEFRQGQRLFAGGVVMNPVKVDTPLRRAIMVGLDRKALSDTRFKGLPFNEALPGSRIHMPFSEYYADSMPQAADRKAAAAKILEEAGYAKSGDFYEKDGKRAKVVVNNFSEDNT
;
A
#
# COMPACT_ATOMS: atom_id res chain seq x y z
N LEU A 1 -22.81 -3.38 -10.26
CA LEU A 1 -21.68 -4.29 -10.48
C LEU A 1 -21.06 -4.61 -9.12
N GLY A 2 -20.79 -5.89 -8.84
CA GLY A 2 -20.08 -6.32 -7.65
C GLY A 2 -18.64 -5.82 -7.61
N PRO A 3 -17.89 -6.06 -6.50
CA PRO A 3 -16.52 -5.63 -6.36
C PRO A 3 -15.63 -6.35 -7.39
N ASN A 4 -14.62 -5.65 -7.91
CA ASN A 4 -13.58 -6.29 -8.70
C ASN A 4 -12.46 -6.75 -7.75
N PHE A 5 -12.30 -8.06 -7.58
CA PHE A 5 -11.27 -8.66 -6.72
C PHE A 5 -9.87 -8.66 -7.32
N ASN A 6 -9.67 -8.05 -8.50
CA ASN A 6 -8.34 -7.82 -9.04
C ASN A 6 -7.67 -6.62 -8.31
N PRO A 7 -6.64 -6.84 -7.50
CA PRO A 7 -6.01 -5.79 -6.70
C PRO A 7 -5.25 -4.77 -7.53
N LEU A 8 -4.88 -5.12 -8.76
CA LEU A 8 -4.09 -4.28 -9.64
C LEU A 8 -4.95 -3.36 -10.51
N HIS A 9 -6.22 -3.73 -10.73
CA HIS A 9 -7.11 -2.95 -11.58
C HIS A 9 -7.60 -1.69 -10.84
N THR A 10 -7.64 -0.54 -11.53
CA THR A 10 -8.06 0.74 -10.93
C THR A 10 -9.46 0.72 -10.31
N GLN A 11 -10.39 -0.10 -10.81
CA GLN A 11 -11.71 -0.29 -10.19
C GLN A 11 -11.63 -0.99 -8.84
N GLY A 12 -10.63 -1.86 -8.64
CA GLY A 12 -10.40 -2.54 -7.39
C GLY A 12 -9.91 -1.63 -6.26
N ALA A 13 -9.36 -0.47 -6.59
CA ALA A 13 -8.68 0.40 -5.64
C ALA A 13 -9.59 1.43 -4.96
N VAL A 14 -10.90 1.45 -5.22
CA VAL A 14 -11.81 2.50 -4.74
C VAL A 14 -12.96 2.00 -3.89
N GLY A 15 -13.25 2.72 -2.81
CA GLY A 15 -14.43 2.53 -1.97
C GLY A 15 -14.50 1.19 -1.24
N ASP A 16 -15.68 0.59 -1.21
CA ASP A 16 -15.93 -0.73 -0.59
C ASP A 16 -15.13 -1.85 -1.27
N ASN A 17 -14.82 -1.69 -2.55
CA ASN A 17 -13.95 -2.62 -3.28
C ASN A 17 -12.57 -2.70 -2.66
N ALA A 18 -11.97 -1.58 -2.25
CA ALA A 18 -10.64 -1.57 -1.63
C ALA A 18 -10.60 -2.37 -0.32
N ARG A 19 -11.69 -2.38 0.45
CA ARG A 19 -11.79 -3.16 1.70
C ARG A 19 -11.89 -4.66 1.41
N ALA A 20 -12.74 -5.07 0.48
CA ALA A 20 -12.89 -6.46 0.06
C ALA A 20 -11.56 -7.00 -0.48
N ILE A 21 -10.90 -6.23 -1.33
CA ILE A 21 -9.62 -6.59 -1.94
C ILE A 21 -8.49 -6.64 -0.92
N SER A 22 -8.40 -5.68 0.00
CA SER A 22 -7.39 -5.70 1.05
C SER A 22 -7.46 -6.99 1.86
N SER A 23 -8.67 -7.42 2.21
CA SER A 23 -8.89 -8.67 2.95
C SER A 23 -8.54 -9.89 2.11
N TYR A 24 -8.95 -9.91 0.85
CA TYR A 24 -8.63 -10.98 -0.11
C TYR A 24 -7.13 -11.09 -0.33
N ASN A 25 -6.46 -9.95 -0.57
CA ASN A 25 -5.04 -9.93 -0.89
C ASN A 25 -4.13 -10.29 0.27
N SER A 26 -4.48 -9.88 1.49
CA SER A 26 -3.61 -10.10 2.65
C SER A 26 -3.31 -11.58 2.92
N LEU A 27 -4.12 -12.48 2.39
CA LEU A 27 -4.04 -13.93 2.63
C LEU A 27 -3.76 -14.75 1.37
N LEU A 28 -3.85 -14.14 0.19
CA LEU A 28 -3.86 -14.86 -1.08
C LEU A 28 -2.79 -14.35 -2.07
N THR A 29 -1.98 -13.37 -1.67
CA THR A 29 -1.03 -12.78 -2.60
C THR A 29 0.34 -13.43 -2.56
N SER A 30 0.85 -13.68 -3.76
CA SER A 30 2.24 -14.05 -4.00
C SER A 30 3.08 -12.80 -4.17
N GLY A 31 4.00 -12.56 -3.26
CA GLY A 31 4.97 -11.47 -3.38
C GLY A 31 6.36 -11.96 -3.01
N LEU A 32 7.39 -11.50 -3.75
CA LEU A 32 8.76 -11.91 -3.47
C LEU A 32 9.35 -11.24 -2.22
N TRP A 33 8.61 -10.31 -1.60
CA TRP A 33 9.04 -9.55 -0.45
C TRP A 33 8.09 -9.72 0.73
N GLN A 34 8.65 -9.72 1.91
CA GLN A 34 7.93 -9.60 3.17
C GLN A 34 8.46 -8.40 3.96
N GLN A 35 7.62 -7.89 4.85
CA GLN A 35 7.97 -6.80 5.74
C GLN A 35 7.61 -7.22 7.17
N ASP A 36 8.55 -7.03 8.10
CA ASP A 36 8.31 -7.29 9.50
C ASP A 36 7.57 -6.13 10.20
N TYR A 37 7.28 -6.30 11.49
CA TYR A 37 6.57 -5.30 12.30
C TYR A 37 7.37 -4.00 12.52
N GLU A 38 8.68 -4.02 12.28
CA GLU A 38 9.57 -2.85 12.32
C GLU A 38 9.69 -2.17 10.95
N GLY A 39 9.03 -2.71 9.92
CA GLY A 39 9.06 -2.19 8.56
C GLY A 39 10.30 -2.62 7.76
N LYS A 40 11.10 -3.53 8.26
CA LYS A 40 12.26 -4.07 7.55
C LYS A 40 11.80 -5.02 6.47
N THR A 41 12.21 -4.74 5.24
CA THR A 41 11.88 -5.54 4.07
C THR A 41 12.97 -6.56 3.79
N SER A 42 12.56 -7.80 3.53
CA SER A 42 13.44 -8.91 3.14
C SER A 42 12.76 -9.79 2.08
N PRO A 43 13.50 -10.61 1.33
CA PRO A 43 12.88 -11.64 0.50
C PRO A 43 11.94 -12.53 1.32
N ASN A 44 10.79 -12.87 0.75
CA ASN A 44 9.85 -13.80 1.36
C ASN A 44 10.25 -15.24 1.03
N PRO A 45 10.76 -16.03 1.99
CA PRO A 45 11.33 -17.35 1.71
C PRO A 45 10.30 -18.36 1.17
N ASP A 46 9.01 -18.13 1.39
CA ASP A 46 7.97 -18.97 0.80
C ASP A 46 7.92 -18.86 -0.73
N PHE A 47 8.31 -17.71 -1.30
CA PHE A 47 8.28 -17.43 -2.73
C PHE A 47 9.65 -17.18 -3.35
N CYS A 48 10.58 -16.59 -2.58
CA CYS A 48 11.88 -16.14 -3.05
C CYS A 48 12.93 -16.35 -1.96
N THR A 49 13.90 -17.20 -2.23
CA THR A 49 14.98 -17.50 -1.28
C THR A 49 16.13 -16.51 -1.36
N GLU A 50 16.28 -15.83 -2.50
CA GLU A 50 17.30 -14.81 -2.69
C GLU A 50 16.83 -13.74 -3.67
N PHE A 51 17.09 -12.47 -3.35
CA PHE A 51 16.86 -11.34 -4.23
C PHE A 51 17.95 -10.30 -4.00
N THR A 52 18.91 -10.22 -4.91
CA THR A 52 20.05 -9.32 -4.82
C THR A 52 20.12 -8.36 -6.01
N SER A 53 20.87 -7.28 -5.86
CA SER A 53 21.09 -6.29 -6.92
C SER A 53 22.56 -5.93 -6.99
N ALA A 54 23.13 -6.00 -8.17
CA ALA A 54 24.52 -5.63 -8.44
C ALA A 54 24.64 -4.77 -9.71
N MET A 55 25.77 -4.06 -9.85
CA MET A 55 26.14 -3.40 -11.10
C MET A 55 27.04 -4.34 -11.90
N GLU A 56 26.58 -4.77 -13.08
CA GLU A 56 27.29 -5.66 -13.97
C GLU A 56 27.40 -5.01 -15.36
N ASN A 57 28.62 -4.86 -15.84
CA ASN A 57 28.89 -4.28 -17.18
C ASN A 57 28.18 -2.93 -17.40
N GLY A 58 28.09 -2.10 -16.32
CA GLY A 58 27.46 -0.79 -16.36
C GLY A 58 25.93 -0.78 -16.28
N LYS A 59 25.28 -1.93 -16.13
CA LYS A 59 23.83 -2.08 -15.92
C LYS A 59 23.54 -2.61 -14.51
N GLN A 60 22.40 -2.22 -13.96
CA GLN A 60 21.90 -2.85 -12.74
C GLN A 60 21.27 -4.19 -13.12
N VAL A 61 21.69 -5.23 -12.43
CA VAL A 61 21.19 -6.60 -12.60
C VAL A 61 20.63 -7.09 -11.27
N LEU A 62 19.47 -7.70 -11.33
CA LEU A 62 18.84 -8.34 -10.18
C LEU A 62 18.96 -9.85 -10.35
N HIS A 63 19.47 -10.54 -9.33
CA HIS A 63 19.49 -12.00 -9.27
C HIS A 63 18.41 -12.46 -8.30
N ILE A 64 17.53 -13.28 -8.79
CA ILE A 64 16.33 -13.76 -8.10
C ILE A 64 16.35 -15.28 -8.09
N THR A 65 16.32 -15.88 -6.90
CA THR A 65 16.13 -17.32 -6.74
C THR A 65 14.75 -17.56 -6.16
N LEU A 66 13.85 -18.09 -6.98
CA LEU A 66 12.48 -18.43 -6.59
C LEU A 66 12.46 -19.76 -5.84
N ASN A 67 11.48 -19.93 -4.94
CA ASN A 67 11.27 -21.18 -4.25
C ASN A 67 10.68 -22.21 -5.22
N GLU A 68 11.38 -23.31 -5.46
CA GLU A 68 10.98 -24.38 -6.39
C GLU A 68 9.62 -25.03 -6.03
N LYS A 69 9.18 -24.90 -4.79
CA LYS A 69 7.88 -25.42 -4.34
C LYS A 69 6.74 -24.44 -4.66
N ALA A 70 7.06 -23.18 -4.97
CA ALA A 70 6.06 -22.14 -5.15
C ALA A 70 5.19 -22.39 -6.39
N LYS A 71 3.86 -22.38 -6.17
CA LYS A 71 2.87 -22.64 -7.21
C LYS A 71 1.61 -21.81 -6.94
N PHE A 72 0.95 -21.40 -7.98
CA PHE A 72 -0.43 -20.95 -7.87
C PHE A 72 -1.36 -22.11 -7.50
N ASN A 73 -2.55 -21.80 -7.00
CA ASN A 73 -3.46 -22.81 -6.47
C ASN A 73 -4.03 -23.75 -7.54
N ASP A 74 -4.02 -23.36 -8.80
CA ASP A 74 -4.33 -24.25 -9.93
C ASP A 74 -3.19 -25.24 -10.27
N GLY A 75 -2.01 -25.06 -9.66
CA GLY A 75 -0.83 -25.88 -9.86
C GLY A 75 0.20 -25.30 -10.82
N THR A 76 -0.08 -24.16 -11.47
CA THR A 76 0.88 -23.44 -12.32
C THR A 76 2.11 -23.04 -11.48
N PRO A 77 3.35 -23.36 -11.93
CA PRO A 77 4.55 -22.93 -11.20
C PRO A 77 4.65 -21.40 -11.08
N LEU A 78 5.19 -20.95 -9.95
CA LEU A 78 5.60 -19.56 -9.78
C LEU A 78 7.09 -19.47 -10.15
N ASP A 79 7.35 -19.28 -11.43
CA ASP A 79 8.67 -19.28 -12.05
C ASP A 79 8.90 -18.02 -12.91
N ILE A 80 9.86 -18.06 -13.81
CA ILE A 80 10.19 -16.95 -14.71
C ILE A 80 8.98 -16.46 -15.53
N GLU A 81 8.05 -17.37 -15.92
CA GLU A 81 6.87 -16.98 -16.69
C GLU A 81 5.90 -16.12 -15.86
N ALA A 82 5.80 -16.37 -14.55
CA ALA A 82 5.05 -15.51 -13.66
C ALA A 82 5.71 -14.11 -13.53
N LEU A 83 7.04 -14.03 -13.51
CA LEU A 83 7.75 -12.74 -13.50
C LEU A 83 7.59 -11.99 -14.82
N ARG A 84 7.63 -12.69 -15.95
CA ARG A 84 7.36 -12.11 -17.28
C ARG A 84 5.93 -11.62 -17.43
N ALA A 85 4.96 -12.40 -16.93
CA ALA A 85 3.55 -12.00 -16.88
C ALA A 85 3.36 -10.74 -16.04
N THR A 86 4.01 -10.70 -14.86
CA THR A 86 3.98 -9.54 -13.97
C THR A 86 4.56 -8.30 -14.65
N HIS A 87 5.71 -8.43 -15.29
CA HIS A 87 6.32 -7.34 -16.06
C HIS A 87 5.38 -6.85 -17.17
N LYS A 88 4.81 -7.77 -17.98
CA LYS A 88 3.88 -7.42 -19.05
C LYS A 88 2.69 -6.61 -18.55
N VAL A 89 2.05 -7.07 -17.48
CA VAL A 89 0.87 -6.41 -16.88
C VAL A 89 1.25 -5.06 -16.28
N LEU A 90 2.30 -5.01 -15.47
CA LEU A 90 2.66 -3.82 -14.70
C LEU A 90 3.48 -2.78 -15.48
N SER A 91 3.86 -3.07 -16.73
CA SER A 91 4.50 -2.10 -17.62
C SER A 91 3.52 -1.31 -18.48
N ASP A 92 2.26 -1.76 -18.61
CA ASP A 92 1.28 -1.17 -19.52
C ASP A 92 -0.02 -0.76 -18.78
N ASN A 93 -0.03 0.45 -18.25
CA ASN A 93 -1.19 0.98 -17.53
C ASN A 93 -2.37 1.36 -18.46
N LYS A 94 -2.16 1.46 -19.75
CA LYS A 94 -3.24 1.79 -20.69
C LYS A 94 -4.07 0.54 -21.00
N THR A 95 -3.41 -0.55 -21.31
CA THR A 95 -4.06 -1.82 -21.63
C THR A 95 -4.70 -2.45 -20.39
N TYR A 96 -3.98 -2.46 -19.25
CA TYR A 96 -4.43 -3.14 -18.03
C TYR A 96 -5.12 -2.22 -17.03
N GLN A 97 -5.22 -0.92 -17.30
CA GLN A 97 -5.89 0.05 -16.39
C GLN A 97 -5.39 -0.05 -14.94
N ILE A 98 -4.08 -0.20 -14.76
CA ILE A 98 -3.43 -0.21 -13.46
C ILE A 98 -3.13 1.22 -12.97
N GLN A 99 -2.98 1.40 -11.66
CA GLN A 99 -2.75 2.74 -11.08
C GLN A 99 -1.39 3.33 -11.43
N SER A 100 -0.35 2.51 -11.46
CA SER A 100 1.02 2.95 -11.70
C SER A 100 1.85 1.80 -12.26
N THR A 101 2.72 2.11 -13.19
CA THR A 101 3.72 1.18 -13.71
C THR A 101 4.96 1.05 -12.80
N GLY A 102 5.13 1.97 -11.84
CA GLY A 102 6.29 1.95 -10.94
C GLY A 102 7.63 1.88 -11.68
N LEU A 103 8.45 0.90 -11.31
CA LEU A 103 9.77 0.66 -11.93
C LEU A 103 9.73 -0.35 -13.08
N TYR A 104 8.61 -0.99 -13.35
CA TYR A 104 8.51 -2.06 -14.36
C TYR A 104 8.92 -1.63 -15.78
N PRO A 105 8.64 -0.40 -16.26
CA PRO A 105 9.12 0.06 -17.56
C PRO A 105 10.65 0.17 -17.69
N ASN A 106 11.37 0.10 -16.57
CA ASN A 106 12.83 0.12 -16.57
C ASN A 106 13.44 -1.29 -16.67
N ILE A 107 12.66 -2.34 -16.66
CA ILE A 107 13.14 -3.71 -16.94
C ILE A 107 13.41 -3.82 -18.43
N GLU A 108 14.65 -4.18 -18.77
CA GLU A 108 15.11 -4.39 -20.14
C GLU A 108 14.95 -5.86 -20.57
N SER A 109 15.35 -6.80 -19.70
CA SER A 109 15.18 -8.24 -19.95
C SER A 109 14.90 -9.03 -18.67
N ILE A 110 14.24 -10.18 -18.83
CA ILE A 110 14.02 -11.20 -17.80
C ILE A 110 14.44 -12.54 -18.42
N GLU A 111 15.53 -13.11 -17.94
CA GLU A 111 16.22 -14.27 -18.52
C GLU A 111 16.43 -15.35 -17.46
N GLU A 112 16.46 -16.61 -17.91
CA GLU A 112 16.86 -17.72 -17.04
C GLU A 112 18.37 -17.64 -16.72
N ASP A 113 18.71 -17.91 -15.46
CA ASP A 113 20.07 -18.06 -14.98
C ASP A 113 20.33 -19.54 -14.59
N GLY A 114 20.26 -20.41 -15.59
CA GLY A 114 20.47 -21.85 -15.45
C GLY A 114 19.20 -22.68 -15.16
N SER A 115 18.12 -22.07 -14.67
CA SER A 115 16.83 -22.73 -14.50
C SER A 115 15.68 -21.71 -14.48
N ALA A 116 14.45 -22.20 -14.65
CA ALA A 116 13.24 -21.36 -14.63
C ALA A 116 12.97 -20.67 -13.26
N THR A 117 13.59 -21.17 -12.18
CA THR A 117 13.49 -20.59 -10.83
C THR A 117 14.68 -19.70 -10.45
N ARG A 118 15.73 -19.68 -11.28
CA ARG A 118 16.85 -18.74 -11.15
C ARG A 118 16.78 -17.73 -12.26
N VAL A 119 16.51 -16.48 -11.91
CA VAL A 119 16.16 -15.45 -12.87
C VAL A 119 17.09 -14.27 -12.75
N LYS A 120 17.58 -13.82 -13.91
CA LYS A 120 18.35 -12.61 -14.06
C LYS A 120 17.47 -11.53 -14.71
N VAL A 121 17.33 -10.39 -14.01
CA VAL A 121 16.60 -9.23 -14.52
C VAL A 121 17.56 -8.08 -14.76
N THR A 122 17.67 -7.64 -16.02
CA THR A 122 18.50 -6.50 -16.38
C THR A 122 17.68 -5.22 -16.44
N MET A 123 18.15 -4.17 -15.78
CA MET A 123 17.51 -2.87 -15.77
C MET A 123 18.14 -1.95 -16.81
N SER A 124 17.32 -1.21 -17.57
CA SER A 124 17.76 -0.20 -18.56
C SER A 124 18.44 1.00 -17.91
N LYS A 125 18.14 1.25 -16.64
CA LYS A 125 18.79 2.27 -15.79
C LYS A 125 18.66 1.87 -14.33
N PRO A 126 19.59 2.34 -13.45
CA PRO A 126 19.49 2.09 -12.01
C PRO A 126 18.14 2.53 -11.45
N SER A 127 17.45 1.63 -10.75
CA SER A 127 16.08 1.81 -10.29
C SER A 127 15.92 1.36 -8.83
N TYR A 128 15.38 2.24 -8.00
CA TYR A 128 15.19 2.00 -6.55
C TYR A 128 13.83 2.53 -6.07
N PRO A 129 13.28 1.99 -4.97
CA PRO A 129 13.74 0.81 -4.22
C PRO A 129 13.44 -0.50 -4.96
N ILE A 130 14.38 -1.44 -4.97
CA ILE A 130 14.21 -2.73 -5.69
C ILE A 130 13.05 -3.57 -5.14
N ALA A 131 12.74 -3.44 -3.85
CA ALA A 131 11.63 -4.15 -3.21
C ALA A 131 10.25 -3.72 -3.71
N SER A 132 10.15 -2.67 -4.55
CA SER A 132 8.90 -2.34 -5.24
C SER A 132 8.64 -3.24 -6.45
N LEU A 133 9.69 -3.90 -6.98
CA LEU A 133 9.54 -4.88 -8.05
C LEU A 133 9.12 -6.23 -7.46
N PHE A 134 8.16 -6.88 -8.10
CA PHE A 134 7.65 -8.19 -7.71
C PHE A 134 7.14 -8.28 -6.26
N SER A 135 6.74 -7.14 -5.68
CA SER A 135 5.99 -7.12 -4.42
C SER A 135 4.61 -7.78 -4.55
N TYR A 136 4.16 -7.94 -5.76
CA TYR A 136 3.01 -8.73 -6.19
C TYR A 136 3.38 -9.45 -7.48
N VAL A 137 3.27 -10.78 -7.50
CA VAL A 137 3.50 -11.60 -8.69
C VAL A 137 2.16 -12.12 -9.20
N VAL A 138 1.86 -11.87 -10.46
CA VAL A 138 0.60 -12.30 -11.08
C VAL A 138 0.72 -13.64 -11.77
N HIS A 139 -0.37 -14.39 -11.74
CA HIS A 139 -0.52 -15.60 -12.56
C HIS A 139 -0.44 -15.26 -14.05
N PRO A 140 0.17 -16.10 -14.93
CA PRO A 140 0.23 -15.86 -16.38
C PRO A 140 -1.14 -15.61 -17.04
N LYS A 141 -2.23 -16.18 -16.50
CA LYS A 141 -3.61 -15.91 -16.97
C LYS A 141 -3.99 -14.42 -16.92
N MET A 142 -3.40 -13.64 -16.02
CA MET A 142 -3.65 -12.20 -15.91
C MET A 142 -3.14 -11.39 -17.12
N THR A 143 -2.36 -11.98 -18.01
CA THR A 143 -1.97 -11.34 -19.28
C THR A 143 -3.08 -11.33 -20.35
N ASP A 144 -4.15 -12.06 -20.15
CA ASP A 144 -5.39 -11.96 -20.90
C ASP A 144 -6.13 -10.71 -20.44
N THR A 145 -6.29 -9.73 -21.30
CA THR A 145 -6.81 -8.40 -20.98
C THR A 145 -8.27 -8.41 -20.56
N ASP A 146 -9.08 -9.26 -21.15
CA ASP A 146 -10.50 -9.41 -20.74
C ASP A 146 -10.59 -10.07 -19.37
N PHE A 147 -9.84 -11.13 -19.13
CA PHE A 147 -9.77 -11.77 -17.84
C PHE A 147 -9.25 -10.80 -16.76
N PHE A 148 -8.20 -10.03 -17.06
CA PHE A 148 -7.65 -9.03 -16.14
C PHE A 148 -8.70 -7.99 -15.71
N ALA A 149 -9.48 -7.50 -16.66
CA ALA A 149 -10.51 -6.49 -16.40
C ALA A 149 -11.77 -7.06 -15.72
N ASN A 150 -12.25 -8.23 -16.16
CA ASN A 150 -13.58 -8.74 -15.86
C ASN A 150 -13.61 -10.08 -15.12
N GLY A 151 -12.53 -10.86 -15.17
CA GLY A 151 -12.50 -12.24 -14.68
C GLY A 151 -12.69 -12.40 -13.18
N LEU A 152 -12.42 -11.34 -12.40
CA LEU A 152 -12.59 -11.34 -10.95
C LEU A 152 -13.69 -10.37 -10.46
N VAL A 153 -14.54 -9.87 -11.34
CA VAL A 153 -15.69 -9.03 -10.96
C VAL A 153 -16.76 -9.89 -10.29
N ASP A 154 -17.06 -9.60 -9.02
CA ASP A 154 -18.00 -10.34 -8.17
C ASP A 154 -17.71 -11.85 -8.06
N LYS A 155 -16.47 -12.23 -8.37
CA LYS A 155 -16.00 -13.62 -8.39
C LYS A 155 -14.58 -13.71 -7.81
N PRO A 156 -14.43 -13.75 -6.47
CA PRO A 156 -13.12 -13.95 -5.87
C PRO A 156 -12.65 -15.38 -6.18
N ASN A 157 -11.76 -15.51 -7.17
CA ASN A 157 -11.18 -16.81 -7.55
C ASN A 157 -9.75 -16.90 -7.03
N SER A 158 -9.49 -17.85 -6.17
CA SER A 158 -8.16 -18.11 -5.62
C SER A 158 -7.30 -19.08 -6.43
N ASP A 159 -7.78 -19.64 -7.53
CA ASP A 159 -6.97 -20.55 -8.37
C ASP A 159 -5.72 -19.86 -8.91
N TYR A 160 -5.85 -18.57 -9.25
CA TYR A 160 -4.76 -17.73 -9.78
C TYR A 160 -4.00 -16.96 -8.70
N ALA A 161 -4.24 -17.28 -7.43
CA ALA A 161 -3.51 -16.77 -6.28
C ALA A 161 -2.56 -17.84 -5.73
N ALA A 162 -1.63 -17.44 -4.87
CA ALA A 162 -0.76 -18.34 -4.15
C ALA A 162 -0.62 -17.86 -2.71
N GLY A 163 -0.96 -18.73 -1.76
CA GLY A 163 -0.91 -18.33 -0.36
C GLY A 163 -1.43 -19.41 0.58
N PRO A 164 -1.34 -19.18 1.90
CA PRO A 164 -1.74 -20.13 2.94
C PRO A 164 -3.25 -20.35 3.05
N PHE A 165 -4.05 -19.49 2.42
CA PHE A 165 -5.51 -19.60 2.37
C PHE A 165 -6.03 -19.65 0.92
N LYS A 166 -7.24 -20.14 0.76
CA LYS A 166 -8.01 -20.13 -0.48
C LYS A 166 -9.46 -19.68 -0.18
N VAL A 167 -10.14 -19.15 -1.16
CA VAL A 167 -11.58 -18.84 -1.01
C VAL A 167 -12.34 -20.15 -0.77
N ALA A 168 -13.18 -20.20 0.25
CA ALA A 168 -14.03 -21.34 0.54
C ALA A 168 -15.04 -21.56 -0.59
N GLU A 169 -15.53 -22.77 -0.77
CA GLU A 169 -16.63 -23.05 -1.67
C GLU A 169 -17.87 -22.26 -1.22
N GLY A 170 -18.46 -21.46 -2.14
CA GLY A 170 -19.54 -20.52 -1.78
C GLY A 170 -19.11 -19.40 -0.82
N GLY A 171 -17.80 -19.18 -0.63
CA GLY A 171 -17.26 -18.27 0.37
C GLY A 171 -17.52 -16.78 0.12
N TRP A 172 -17.96 -16.39 -1.07
CA TRP A 172 -18.39 -15.01 -1.34
C TRP A 172 -19.91 -14.91 -1.36
N ASN A 173 -20.45 -14.05 -0.50
CA ASN A 173 -21.85 -13.68 -0.49
C ASN A 173 -21.99 -12.18 -0.75
N SER A 174 -22.39 -11.83 -1.96
CA SER A 174 -22.51 -10.43 -2.39
C SER A 174 -23.67 -9.69 -1.70
N THR A 175 -24.72 -10.40 -1.25
CA THR A 175 -25.86 -9.82 -0.53
C THR A 175 -25.48 -9.46 0.89
N GLU A 176 -24.83 -10.38 1.61
CA GLU A 176 -24.39 -10.17 2.98
C GLU A 176 -23.02 -9.47 3.05
N LYS A 177 -22.37 -9.30 1.91
CA LYS A 177 -21.01 -8.74 1.79
C LYS A 177 -20.01 -9.44 2.69
N THR A 178 -20.00 -10.77 2.64
CA THR A 178 -19.06 -11.61 3.39
C THR A 178 -18.14 -12.38 2.45
N LEU A 179 -16.89 -12.51 2.85
CA LEU A 179 -15.88 -13.32 2.18
C LEU A 179 -15.27 -14.30 3.18
N THR A 180 -15.46 -15.59 2.96
CA THR A 180 -14.85 -16.64 3.76
C THR A 180 -13.70 -17.29 3.01
N VAL A 181 -12.57 -17.40 3.67
CA VAL A 181 -11.39 -18.14 3.20
C VAL A 181 -11.09 -19.29 4.17
N THR A 182 -10.55 -20.39 3.63
CA THR A 182 -10.13 -21.57 4.37
C THR A 182 -8.68 -21.88 4.11
N ARG A 183 -8.05 -22.71 4.96
CA ARG A 183 -6.69 -23.20 4.71
C ARG A 183 -6.55 -23.73 3.30
N ASN A 184 -5.40 -23.45 2.71
CA ASN A 184 -5.02 -24.00 1.42
C ASN A 184 -4.19 -25.28 1.64
N ASP A 185 -4.76 -26.43 1.34
CA ASP A 185 -4.09 -27.73 1.51
C ASP A 185 -2.91 -27.94 0.55
N LYS A 186 -2.82 -27.08 -0.49
CA LYS A 186 -1.70 -27.08 -1.45
C LYS A 186 -0.56 -26.16 -1.03
N TRP A 187 -0.72 -25.42 0.09
CA TRP A 187 0.30 -24.53 0.59
C TRP A 187 1.54 -25.29 1.05
N TRP A 188 2.71 -24.87 0.60
CA TRP A 188 4.00 -25.53 0.87
C TRP A 188 4.75 -24.95 2.06
N GLY A 189 4.33 -23.78 2.58
CA GLY A 189 4.91 -23.12 3.73
C GLY A 189 4.32 -23.61 5.05
N GLU A 190 4.48 -22.81 6.10
CA GLU A 190 3.95 -23.14 7.43
C GLU A 190 2.41 -23.19 7.40
N LYS A 191 1.86 -24.25 8.03
CA LYS A 191 0.41 -24.44 8.07
C LYS A 191 -0.26 -23.38 8.93
N PRO A 192 -1.25 -22.63 8.39
CA PRO A 192 -2.00 -21.66 9.17
C PRO A 192 -2.66 -22.26 10.41
N VAL A 193 -2.63 -21.52 11.53
CA VAL A 193 -3.28 -21.93 12.78
C VAL A 193 -4.80 -21.92 12.63
N LEU A 194 -5.36 -20.86 12.05
CA LEU A 194 -6.81 -20.75 11.83
C LEU A 194 -7.27 -21.67 10.70
N GLU A 195 -8.43 -22.27 10.85
CA GLU A 195 -9.05 -23.11 9.82
C GLU A 195 -9.76 -22.30 8.76
N SER A 196 -10.38 -21.21 9.18
CA SER A 196 -11.08 -20.28 8.31
C SER A 196 -11.06 -18.86 8.86
N ILE A 197 -11.24 -17.89 7.97
CA ILE A 197 -11.42 -16.47 8.31
C ILE A 197 -12.58 -15.95 7.48
N THR A 198 -13.57 -15.34 8.14
CA THR A 198 -14.68 -14.66 7.46
C THR A 198 -14.55 -13.15 7.60
N PHE A 199 -14.40 -12.47 6.50
CA PHE A 199 -14.41 -11.01 6.43
C PHE A 199 -15.85 -10.53 6.21
N ARG A 200 -16.28 -9.53 7.00
CA ARG A 200 -17.58 -8.88 6.87
C ARG A 200 -17.36 -7.41 6.50
N LEU A 201 -17.93 -6.98 5.37
CA LEU A 201 -17.85 -5.59 4.90
C LEU A 201 -19.02 -4.80 5.54
N LEU A 202 -18.74 -4.20 6.68
CA LEU A 202 -19.68 -3.39 7.44
C LEU A 202 -19.23 -1.92 7.42
N ASP A 203 -20.19 -1.01 7.56
CA ASP A 203 -19.86 0.39 7.85
C ASP A 203 -19.26 0.53 9.27
N THR A 204 -18.62 1.65 9.54
CA THR A 204 -17.92 1.84 10.81
C THR A 204 -18.81 1.73 12.05
N PRO A 205 -20.04 2.28 12.10
CA PRO A 205 -20.94 2.07 13.22
C PRO A 205 -21.34 0.61 13.42
N ALA A 206 -21.69 -0.10 12.34
CA ALA A 206 -22.05 -1.52 12.42
C ALA A 206 -20.87 -2.41 12.86
N GLN A 207 -19.63 -2.12 12.42
CA GLN A 207 -18.44 -2.83 12.88
C GLN A 207 -18.26 -2.74 14.39
N ARG A 208 -18.44 -1.54 14.97
CA ARG A 208 -18.31 -1.30 16.41
C ARG A 208 -19.36 -2.08 17.21
N SER A 209 -20.60 -1.99 16.79
CA SER A 209 -21.71 -2.72 17.44
C SER A 209 -21.52 -4.23 17.36
N ALA A 210 -21.16 -4.75 16.20
CA ALA A 210 -20.93 -6.18 16.00
C ALA A 210 -19.74 -6.70 16.85
N PHE A 211 -18.65 -5.92 16.98
CA PHE A 211 -17.55 -6.28 17.87
C PHE A 211 -17.96 -6.24 19.35
N ALA A 212 -18.65 -5.18 19.78
CA ALA A 212 -19.12 -5.05 21.17
C ALA A 212 -20.10 -6.18 21.56
N ASN A 213 -20.88 -6.69 20.60
CA ASN A 213 -21.81 -7.80 20.80
C ASN A 213 -21.17 -9.19 20.67
N GLY A 214 -19.86 -9.26 20.34
CA GLY A 214 -19.17 -10.54 20.12
C GLY A 214 -19.46 -11.23 18.78
N GLU A 215 -19.99 -10.49 17.80
CA GLU A 215 -20.23 -10.99 16.44
C GLU A 215 -18.99 -10.89 15.54
N LEU A 216 -17.97 -10.13 15.96
CA LEU A 216 -16.67 -10.01 15.32
C LEU A 216 -15.57 -10.30 16.33
N ASP A 217 -14.56 -11.06 15.92
CA ASP A 217 -13.37 -11.35 16.74
C ASP A 217 -12.32 -10.25 16.67
N ALA A 218 -12.31 -9.45 15.60
CA ALA A 218 -11.34 -8.37 15.41
C ALA A 218 -11.97 -7.19 14.64
N VAL A 219 -11.56 -5.98 15.02
CA VAL A 219 -11.97 -4.74 14.36
C VAL A 219 -10.82 -3.73 14.40
N ASN A 220 -10.76 -2.84 13.42
CA ASN A 220 -9.77 -1.78 13.38
C ASN A 220 -10.23 -0.58 14.21
N ALA A 221 -9.41 -0.13 15.18
CA ALA A 221 -9.69 0.97 16.09
C ALA A 221 -8.71 2.15 15.89
N ASN A 222 -8.40 2.52 14.64
CA ASN A 222 -7.40 3.52 14.28
C ASN A 222 -7.87 4.98 14.33
N VAL A 223 -9.12 5.25 14.68
CA VAL A 223 -9.68 6.59 14.89
C VAL A 223 -10.19 6.76 16.32
N VAL A 224 -10.11 7.99 16.83
CA VAL A 224 -10.42 8.29 18.25
C VAL A 224 -11.81 7.83 18.66
N SER A 225 -12.83 8.08 17.83
CA SER A 225 -14.21 7.70 18.14
C SER A 225 -14.36 6.19 18.32
N VAL A 226 -13.77 5.40 17.42
CA VAL A 226 -13.80 3.94 17.51
C VAL A 226 -13.04 3.43 18.73
N TYR A 227 -11.83 3.97 18.97
CA TYR A 227 -11.05 3.60 20.14
C TYR A 227 -11.82 3.84 21.43
N LYS A 228 -12.42 5.04 21.59
CA LYS A 228 -13.16 5.44 22.79
C LYS A 228 -14.41 4.60 23.04
N GLU A 229 -15.09 4.16 22.01
CA GLU A 229 -16.25 3.27 22.14
C GLU A 229 -15.86 1.85 22.55
N LEU A 230 -14.71 1.39 22.09
CA LEU A 230 -14.24 0.01 22.29
C LEU A 230 -13.31 -0.16 23.50
N GLU A 231 -12.72 0.92 24.04
CA GLU A 231 -11.74 0.85 25.13
C GLU A 231 -12.27 0.16 26.41
N ASN A 232 -13.60 0.16 26.61
CA ASN A 232 -14.23 -0.44 27.76
C ASN A 232 -15.03 -1.73 27.45
N VAL A 233 -14.91 -2.26 26.24
CA VAL A 233 -15.56 -3.53 25.88
C VAL A 233 -14.91 -4.66 26.67
N LYS A 234 -15.74 -5.41 27.41
CA LYS A 234 -15.27 -6.50 28.26
C LYS A 234 -14.55 -7.58 27.42
N ASN A 235 -13.38 -8.01 27.89
CA ASN A 235 -12.51 -8.99 27.22
C ASN A 235 -11.93 -8.53 25.88
N ALA A 236 -12.03 -7.25 25.53
CA ALA A 236 -11.31 -6.70 24.38
C ALA A 236 -9.84 -6.45 24.72
N GLU A 237 -8.95 -6.77 23.78
CA GLU A 237 -7.52 -6.48 23.87
C GLU A 237 -7.13 -5.52 22.73
N PHE A 238 -6.46 -4.43 23.07
CA PHE A 238 -5.91 -3.51 22.08
C PHE A 238 -4.48 -3.92 21.72
N ARG A 239 -4.27 -4.26 20.45
CA ARG A 239 -2.94 -4.50 19.90
C ARG A 239 -2.53 -3.33 19.04
N GLN A 240 -1.47 -2.66 19.45
CA GLN A 240 -0.90 -1.52 18.75
C GLN A 240 0.41 -1.93 18.08
N GLY A 241 0.46 -1.76 16.77
CA GLY A 241 1.68 -1.90 15.98
C GLY A 241 2.21 -0.55 15.50
N GLN A 242 3.45 -0.54 15.04
CA GLN A 242 4.03 0.63 14.37
C GLN A 242 3.34 0.87 13.02
N ARG A 243 3.10 2.15 12.71
CA ARG A 243 2.52 2.50 11.42
C ARG A 243 3.57 2.49 10.33
N LEU A 244 3.26 1.80 9.24
CA LEU A 244 4.10 1.75 8.04
C LEU A 244 3.67 2.77 6.98
N PHE A 245 2.84 3.73 7.33
CA PHE A 245 2.41 4.83 6.45
C PHE A 245 2.32 6.14 7.22
N ALA A 246 2.54 7.25 6.51
CA ALA A 246 2.42 8.60 7.04
C ALA A 246 1.32 9.36 6.30
N GLY A 247 0.49 10.07 7.05
CA GLY A 247 -0.41 11.08 6.51
C GLY A 247 0.38 12.30 6.04
N GLY A 248 -0.07 12.93 4.98
CA GLY A 248 0.60 14.11 4.46
C GLY A 248 -0.33 15.03 3.67
N VAL A 249 0.09 16.28 3.55
CA VAL A 249 -0.55 17.25 2.65
C VAL A 249 0.06 17.09 1.26
N VAL A 250 -0.75 16.65 0.29
CA VAL A 250 -0.34 16.55 -1.11
C VAL A 250 -0.73 17.83 -1.82
N MET A 251 0.26 18.56 -2.32
CA MET A 251 0.05 19.83 -3.02
C MET A 251 0.17 19.65 -4.53
N ASN A 252 -0.86 20.10 -5.27
CA ASN A 252 -0.84 20.03 -6.73
C ASN A 252 0.22 21.00 -7.31
N PRO A 253 1.28 20.50 -7.98
CA PRO A 253 2.37 21.36 -8.45
C PRO A 253 1.99 22.26 -9.64
N VAL A 254 0.89 21.97 -10.30
CA VAL A 254 0.37 22.81 -11.41
C VAL A 254 -0.46 23.98 -10.90
N LYS A 255 -1.13 23.82 -9.75
CA LYS A 255 -2.05 24.82 -9.19
C LYS A 255 -1.42 25.67 -8.08
N VAL A 256 -0.44 25.14 -7.39
CA VAL A 256 0.27 25.80 -6.29
C VAL A 256 1.74 25.93 -6.68
N ASP A 257 2.21 27.16 -6.85
CA ASP A 257 3.59 27.40 -7.27
C ASP A 257 4.63 26.96 -6.22
N THR A 258 5.88 26.86 -6.63
CA THR A 258 6.95 26.33 -5.77
C THR A 258 7.17 27.17 -4.51
N PRO A 259 7.24 28.52 -4.57
CA PRO A 259 7.38 29.33 -3.37
C PRO A 259 6.25 29.12 -2.36
N LEU A 260 5.01 29.10 -2.83
CA LEU A 260 3.86 28.89 -1.95
C LEU A 260 3.87 27.49 -1.33
N ARG A 261 4.22 26.43 -2.09
CA ARG A 261 4.41 25.09 -1.52
C ARG A 261 5.48 25.04 -0.44
N ARG A 262 6.63 25.69 -0.68
CA ARG A 262 7.74 25.77 0.29
C ARG A 262 7.34 26.54 1.54
N ALA A 263 6.63 27.65 1.38
CA ALA A 263 6.13 28.44 2.50
C ALA A 263 5.13 27.64 3.36
N ILE A 264 4.22 26.88 2.73
CA ILE A 264 3.29 25.98 3.44
C ILE A 264 4.08 24.91 4.20
N MET A 265 5.06 24.26 3.56
CA MET A 265 5.83 23.19 4.20
C MET A 265 6.57 23.67 5.46
N VAL A 266 7.18 24.85 5.42
CA VAL A 266 7.92 25.39 6.57
C VAL A 266 6.99 26.01 7.62
N GLY A 267 5.85 26.56 7.18
CA GLY A 267 4.88 27.24 8.03
C GLY A 267 3.98 26.31 8.85
N LEU A 268 3.78 25.06 8.40
CA LEU A 268 2.92 24.11 9.08
C LEU A 268 3.47 23.68 10.44
N ASP A 269 2.62 23.72 11.47
CA ASP A 269 2.89 23.12 12.77
C ASP A 269 2.53 21.64 12.73
N ARG A 270 3.48 20.80 12.33
CA ARG A 270 3.29 19.36 12.23
C ARG A 270 2.96 18.71 13.57
N LYS A 271 3.56 19.23 14.66
CA LYS A 271 3.26 18.72 16.00
C LYS A 271 1.83 19.04 16.41
N ALA A 272 1.38 20.27 16.24
CA ALA A 272 0.01 20.65 16.55
C ALA A 272 -1.03 19.88 15.72
N LEU A 273 -0.74 19.62 14.44
CA LEU A 273 -1.57 18.79 13.58
C LEU A 273 -1.64 17.35 14.10
N SER A 274 -0.52 16.76 14.47
CA SER A 274 -0.46 15.42 15.06
C SER A 274 -1.19 15.35 16.39
N ASP A 275 -0.93 16.29 17.30
CA ASP A 275 -1.57 16.35 18.60
C ASP A 275 -3.10 16.48 18.48
N THR A 276 -3.58 17.22 17.48
CA THR A 276 -5.01 17.32 17.17
C THR A 276 -5.57 16.02 16.60
N ARG A 277 -4.89 15.43 15.61
CA ARG A 277 -5.33 14.22 14.91
C ARG A 277 -5.40 13.01 15.82
N PHE A 278 -4.45 12.86 16.73
CA PHE A 278 -4.31 11.71 17.61
C PHE A 278 -4.72 11.97 19.07
N LYS A 279 -5.35 13.12 19.34
CA LYS A 279 -5.83 13.45 20.67
C LYS A 279 -6.77 12.37 21.22
N GLY A 280 -6.39 11.76 22.33
CA GLY A 280 -7.18 10.70 22.97
C GLY A 280 -6.87 9.28 22.50
N LEU A 281 -5.94 9.12 21.57
CA LEU A 281 -5.33 7.82 21.24
C LEU A 281 -4.01 7.65 22.01
N PRO A 282 -3.57 6.42 22.30
CA PRO A 282 -2.26 6.14 22.89
C PRO A 282 -1.15 6.29 21.82
N PHE A 283 -1.03 7.49 21.22
CA PHE A 283 -0.09 7.79 20.15
C PHE A 283 1.18 8.40 20.73
N ASN A 284 2.32 7.79 20.46
CA ASN A 284 3.65 8.22 20.95
C ASN A 284 4.75 8.10 19.87
N GLU A 285 4.38 7.94 18.61
CA GLU A 285 5.33 7.78 17.53
C GLU A 285 5.99 9.11 17.14
N ALA A 286 7.25 9.05 16.69
CA ALA A 286 7.95 10.21 16.14
C ALA A 286 7.29 10.69 14.84
N LEU A 287 7.28 12.01 14.63
CA LEU A 287 6.73 12.59 13.41
C LEU A 287 7.65 12.27 12.21
N PRO A 288 7.11 11.71 11.11
CA PRO A 288 7.92 11.40 9.95
C PRO A 288 8.37 12.68 9.24
N GLY A 289 9.68 12.78 9.01
CA GLY A 289 10.33 13.88 8.27
C GLY A 289 10.94 13.44 6.94
N SER A 290 10.75 12.17 6.58
CA SER A 290 11.12 11.58 5.30
C SER A 290 9.88 11.05 4.59
N ARG A 291 9.91 11.04 3.26
CA ARG A 291 8.88 10.38 2.44
C ARG A 291 9.25 8.95 2.06
N ILE A 292 10.47 8.53 2.37
CA ILE A 292 11.02 7.24 1.95
C ILE A 292 11.14 6.31 3.15
N HIS A 293 11.76 6.79 4.22
CA HIS A 293 12.01 6.00 5.41
C HIS A 293 11.21 6.51 6.61
N MET A 294 10.64 5.60 7.38
CA MET A 294 9.95 5.93 8.62
C MET A 294 10.95 6.24 9.75
N PRO A 295 10.56 6.97 10.81
CA PRO A 295 11.47 7.38 11.89
C PRO A 295 12.21 6.24 12.61
N PHE A 296 11.68 5.03 12.57
CA PHE A 296 12.30 3.84 13.16
C PHE A 296 13.28 3.11 12.22
N SER A 297 13.38 3.52 10.96
CA SER A 297 14.33 2.93 10.01
C SER A 297 15.76 3.41 10.27
N GLU A 298 16.72 2.52 10.17
CA GLU A 298 18.16 2.87 10.23
C GLU A 298 18.62 3.86 9.14
N TYR A 299 17.86 3.92 8.03
CA TYR A 299 18.11 4.85 6.91
C TYR A 299 17.33 6.16 7.03
N TYR A 300 16.65 6.39 8.17
CA TYR A 300 15.86 7.60 8.35
C TYR A 300 16.71 8.84 8.44
N ALA A 301 16.35 9.84 7.68
CA ALA A 301 16.84 11.21 7.82
C ALA A 301 15.67 12.18 7.70
N ASP A 302 15.51 13.07 8.69
CA ASP A 302 14.51 14.15 8.62
C ASP A 302 14.96 15.18 7.59
N SER A 303 14.26 15.25 6.46
CA SER A 303 14.50 16.20 5.36
C SER A 303 13.49 17.34 5.34
N MET A 304 12.58 17.41 6.32
CA MET A 304 11.60 18.49 6.38
C MET A 304 12.27 19.80 6.78
N PRO A 305 11.87 20.92 6.14
CA PRO A 305 12.37 22.24 6.50
C PRO A 305 12.10 22.53 7.99
N GLN A 306 13.15 22.91 8.71
CA GLN A 306 13.08 23.30 10.10
C GLN A 306 13.23 24.82 10.21
N ALA A 307 12.43 25.48 11.05
CA ALA A 307 12.56 26.90 11.36
C ALA A 307 12.12 27.17 12.79
N ALA A 308 12.92 27.94 13.54
CA ALA A 308 12.58 28.36 14.90
C ALA A 308 11.32 29.25 14.91
N ASP A 309 11.23 30.18 13.95
CA ASP A 309 10.02 30.95 13.65
C ASP A 309 9.48 30.53 12.28
N ARG A 310 8.53 29.62 12.27
CA ARG A 310 7.89 29.09 11.07
C ARG A 310 7.15 30.16 10.27
N LYS A 311 6.51 31.14 10.97
CA LYS A 311 5.76 32.21 10.30
C LYS A 311 6.71 33.16 9.58
N ALA A 312 7.78 33.59 10.27
CA ALA A 312 8.79 34.46 9.65
C ALA A 312 9.50 33.77 8.47
N ALA A 313 9.83 32.48 8.62
CA ALA A 313 10.46 31.71 7.53
C ALA A 313 9.53 31.56 6.31
N ALA A 314 8.23 31.29 6.52
CA ALA A 314 7.24 31.23 5.45
C ALA A 314 7.06 32.59 4.77
N ALA A 315 6.97 33.68 5.56
CA ALA A 315 6.87 35.05 5.06
C ALA A 315 8.06 35.39 4.15
N LYS A 316 9.29 35.14 4.64
CA LYS A 316 10.51 35.37 3.87
C LYS A 316 10.52 34.64 2.52
N ILE A 317 10.13 33.38 2.49
CA ILE A 317 10.04 32.62 1.23
C ILE A 317 9.08 33.25 0.24
N LEU A 318 7.93 33.76 0.71
CA LEU A 318 6.94 34.40 -0.14
C LEU A 318 7.44 35.77 -0.64
N GLU A 319 8.01 36.57 0.24
CA GLU A 319 8.53 37.92 -0.08
C GLU A 319 9.69 37.83 -1.08
N GLU A 320 10.64 36.90 -0.89
CA GLU A 320 11.74 36.68 -1.85
C GLU A 320 11.23 36.21 -3.23
N ALA A 321 10.04 35.61 -3.29
CA ALA A 321 9.39 35.18 -4.52
C ALA A 321 8.48 36.25 -5.14
N GLY A 322 8.47 37.48 -4.60
CA GLY A 322 7.68 38.61 -5.10
C GLY A 322 6.23 38.64 -4.64
N TYR A 323 5.89 37.90 -3.58
CA TYR A 323 4.61 38.06 -2.92
C TYR A 323 4.67 39.24 -1.95
N ALA A 324 3.66 40.12 -1.98
CA ALA A 324 3.49 41.22 -1.04
C ALA A 324 2.45 40.87 0.01
N LYS A 325 2.71 41.25 1.27
CA LYS A 325 1.72 41.12 2.35
C LYS A 325 0.67 42.22 2.21
N SER A 326 -0.60 41.84 2.18
CA SER A 326 -1.76 42.75 2.08
C SER A 326 -2.76 42.35 3.19
N GLY A 327 -2.71 43.04 4.34
CA GLY A 327 -3.47 42.71 5.51
C GLY A 327 -3.13 41.29 6.03
N ASP A 328 -4.10 40.39 6.08
CA ASP A 328 -3.97 39.03 6.58
C ASP A 328 -3.58 38.00 5.53
N PHE A 329 -3.33 38.41 4.29
CA PHE A 329 -2.98 37.51 3.20
C PHE A 329 -1.77 37.99 2.39
N TYR A 330 -1.28 37.15 1.52
CA TYR A 330 -0.25 37.50 0.52
C TYR A 330 -0.87 37.57 -0.87
N GLU A 331 -0.32 38.45 -1.70
CA GLU A 331 -0.72 38.63 -3.09
C GLU A 331 0.51 38.73 -4.00
N LYS A 332 0.34 38.32 -5.24
CA LYS A 332 1.34 38.46 -6.30
C LYS A 332 0.63 38.79 -7.60
N ASP A 333 1.15 39.78 -8.35
CA ASP A 333 0.58 40.26 -9.63
C ASP A 333 -0.92 40.58 -9.52
N GLY A 334 -1.31 41.24 -8.42
CA GLY A 334 -2.69 41.64 -8.14
C GLY A 334 -3.63 40.46 -7.81
N LYS A 335 -3.08 39.25 -7.59
CA LYS A 335 -3.87 38.03 -7.24
C LYS A 335 -3.54 37.58 -5.84
N ARG A 336 -4.59 37.39 -5.05
CA ARG A 336 -4.48 36.82 -3.69
C ARG A 336 -3.97 35.38 -3.74
N ALA A 337 -2.98 35.08 -2.93
CA ALA A 337 -2.54 33.70 -2.69
C ALA A 337 -3.70 32.91 -2.05
N LYS A 338 -4.21 31.92 -2.79
CA LYS A 338 -5.33 31.09 -2.36
C LYS A 338 -4.98 29.61 -2.54
N VAL A 339 -5.21 28.85 -1.50
CA VAL A 339 -5.07 27.38 -1.54
C VAL A 339 -6.43 26.78 -1.17
N VAL A 340 -6.84 25.77 -1.96
CA VAL A 340 -8.04 24.99 -1.67
C VAL A 340 -7.57 23.68 -1.06
N VAL A 341 -8.03 23.39 0.14
CA VAL A 341 -7.78 22.11 0.81
C VAL A 341 -9.01 21.22 0.61
N ASN A 342 -8.80 20.07 -0.05
CA ASN A 342 -9.82 19.04 -0.18
C ASN A 342 -9.64 18.04 0.95
N ASN A 343 -10.66 17.88 1.76
CA ASN A 343 -10.73 16.81 2.75
C ASN A 343 -11.65 15.70 2.19
N PHE A 344 -11.10 14.51 2.04
CA PHE A 344 -11.83 13.33 1.54
C PHE A 344 -12.28 12.39 2.68
N SER A 345 -11.98 12.75 3.93
CA SER A 345 -12.41 11.98 5.10
C SER A 345 -13.80 12.44 5.52
N GLU A 346 -14.69 11.50 5.78
CA GLU A 346 -15.97 11.75 6.44
C GLU A 346 -15.78 12.09 7.93
N ASP A 347 -14.64 11.72 8.50
CA ASP A 347 -14.23 12.12 9.84
C ASP A 347 -13.77 13.59 9.81
N ASN A 348 -14.56 14.47 10.38
CA ASN A 348 -14.26 15.90 10.58
C ASN A 348 -13.21 16.14 11.69
N THR A 349 -12.30 15.21 11.93
CA THR A 349 -11.21 15.36 12.90
C THR A 349 -9.89 15.73 12.25
#